data_4d9aa938b3f0c8a205001668fd931adf
#
_entry.id   4d9aa938b3f0c8a205001668fd931adf
#
_cell.length_a   1.000
_cell.length_b   1.000
_cell.length_c   1.000
_cell.angle_alpha   90.00
_cell.angle_beta   90.00
_cell.angle_gamma   90.00
#
_symmetry.space_group_name_H-M   'P 1'
#
loop_
_entity.id
_entity.type
_entity.pdbx_description
1 polymer ?
#
loop_
_entity_poly.entity_id
_entity_poly.type
_entity_poly.pdbx_seq_one_letter_code
_entity_poly.pdbx_strand_id
1 'polypeptide(L)'
;MTVTPPPETLRAPLVVEFPFTRSLGPVQSAFLTGLRERTVLGVRTEAGEVLVPPVEYDPATAAELRELVEVGATGTVSTWAWNPEPRAGQPLATPFAWVLVRLDGADTALLHALDAPGPDAVRTGLRVRIRWAAERSGAITDIACFEPYEDDDPATGPQPHEGEFDDPVTGIVAAARLDYTYSPGRAQTRYLYALAERRTVGERCPSCAKVYVPPRGACPTCGVATTDQVEVGPRGTVTTYCIVNIKAKNLDIEVPYVYAHIALDGAGLALHGRIAGIPYDQVRMGLRVEPVWSEDGRYPDHYRPTGEPDADYDTYKELL
;
A
#
# COMPACT_ATOMS: atom_id res chain seq x y z
N MET A 1 27.39 25.32 -30.42
CA MET A 1 26.55 25.20 -29.22
C MET A 1 26.80 23.82 -28.65
N THR A 2 27.55 23.73 -27.54
CA THR A 2 27.78 22.47 -26.82
C THR A 2 26.49 22.10 -26.12
N VAL A 3 25.81 21.08 -26.64
CA VAL A 3 24.62 20.51 -25.98
C VAL A 3 25.08 19.84 -24.70
N THR A 4 24.81 20.45 -23.55
CA THR A 4 25.03 19.81 -22.26
C THR A 4 24.19 18.53 -22.22
N PRO A 5 24.77 17.35 -21.95
CA PRO A 5 24.01 16.13 -21.85
C PRO A 5 22.92 16.29 -20.76
N PRO A 6 21.72 15.70 -20.97
CA PRO A 6 20.67 15.77 -19.95
C PRO A 6 21.20 15.17 -18.64
N PRO A 7 20.83 15.74 -17.49
CA PRO A 7 21.27 15.22 -16.20
C PRO A 7 20.87 13.76 -16.05
N GLU A 8 21.72 12.99 -15.40
CA GLU A 8 21.43 11.60 -15.05
C GLU A 8 20.14 11.54 -14.22
N THR A 9 19.27 10.58 -14.54
CA THR A 9 18.01 10.42 -13.81
C THR A 9 18.28 10.06 -12.36
N LEU A 10 17.74 10.83 -11.44
CA LEU A 10 17.83 10.56 -10.01
C LEU A 10 17.22 9.21 -9.64
N ARG A 11 17.80 8.57 -8.66
CA ARG A 11 17.29 7.34 -8.04
C ARG A 11 17.55 7.39 -6.55
N ALA A 12 16.58 6.90 -5.77
CA ALA A 12 16.72 6.77 -4.33
C ALA A 12 15.95 5.54 -3.83
N PRO A 13 16.44 4.86 -2.77
CA PRO A 13 15.61 3.88 -2.08
C PRO A 13 14.41 4.60 -1.46
N LEU A 14 13.25 3.97 -1.56
CA LEU A 14 12.02 4.44 -0.93
C LEU A 14 11.33 3.29 -0.24
N VAL A 15 11.09 3.46 1.06
CA VAL A 15 10.32 2.52 1.88
C VAL A 15 8.99 3.18 2.20
N VAL A 16 7.91 2.50 1.80
CA VAL A 16 6.55 2.85 2.22
C VAL A 16 6.11 1.81 3.22
N GLU A 17 5.93 2.19 4.47
CA GLU A 17 5.63 1.27 5.56
C GLU A 17 4.60 1.89 6.51
N PHE A 18 3.63 1.10 6.91
CA PHE A 18 2.74 1.44 8.02
C PHE A 18 2.22 0.17 8.69
N PRO A 19 2.01 0.15 10.03
CA PRO A 19 1.36 -0.95 10.70
C PRO A 19 -0.13 -0.90 10.37
N PHE A 20 -0.63 -1.94 9.73
CA PHE A 20 -2.06 -2.11 9.48
C PHE A 20 -2.63 -3.03 10.57
N THR A 21 -3.51 -2.48 11.40
CA THR A 21 -4.22 -3.22 12.44
C THR A 21 -5.65 -3.49 11.99
N ARG A 22 -6.07 -4.74 12.09
CA ARG A 22 -7.43 -5.18 11.75
C ARG A 22 -8.04 -5.95 12.91
N SER A 23 -9.26 -5.59 13.30
CA SER A 23 -10.10 -6.42 14.17
C SER A 23 -10.62 -7.62 13.39
N LEU A 24 -10.73 -8.75 14.04
CA LEU A 24 -11.24 -9.99 13.44
C LEU A 24 -12.71 -10.19 13.81
N GLY A 25 -13.48 -10.73 12.87
CA GLY A 25 -14.77 -11.32 13.16
C GLY A 25 -14.62 -12.69 13.85
N PRO A 26 -15.70 -13.25 14.39
CA PRO A 26 -15.65 -14.48 15.19
C PRO A 26 -15.12 -15.70 14.42
N VAL A 27 -15.43 -15.82 13.13
CA VAL A 27 -14.98 -16.96 12.30
C VAL A 27 -13.46 -16.89 12.03
N GLN A 28 -12.96 -15.72 11.65
CA GLN A 28 -11.52 -15.52 11.44
C GLN A 28 -10.75 -15.56 12.76
N SER A 29 -11.33 -15.07 13.85
CA SER A 29 -10.76 -15.20 15.20
C SER A 29 -10.59 -16.66 15.59
N ALA A 30 -11.61 -17.48 15.44
CA ALA A 30 -11.56 -18.92 15.71
C ALA A 30 -10.51 -19.63 14.84
N PHE A 31 -10.45 -19.33 13.53
CA PHE A 31 -9.45 -19.91 12.64
C PHE A 31 -8.03 -19.61 13.07
N LEU A 32 -7.69 -18.33 13.31
CA LEU A 32 -6.33 -17.96 13.72
C LEU A 32 -5.98 -18.51 15.11
N THR A 33 -6.92 -18.51 16.05
CA THR A 33 -6.72 -19.15 17.34
C THR A 33 -6.48 -20.65 17.20
N GLY A 34 -7.27 -21.31 16.33
CA GLY A 34 -7.07 -22.73 15.98
C GLY A 34 -5.68 -23.03 15.43
N LEU A 35 -5.12 -22.17 14.57
CA LEU A 35 -3.74 -22.33 14.07
C LEU A 35 -2.72 -22.33 15.22
N ARG A 36 -2.91 -21.49 16.24
CA ARG A 36 -2.07 -21.49 17.44
C ARG A 36 -2.10 -22.85 18.15
N GLU A 37 -3.27 -23.48 18.19
CA GLU A 37 -3.51 -24.79 18.81
C GLU A 37 -3.27 -25.98 17.85
N ARG A 38 -2.76 -25.73 16.63
CA ARG A 38 -2.53 -26.73 15.56
C ARG A 38 -3.81 -27.35 15.01
N THR A 39 -4.91 -26.66 15.11
CA THR A 39 -6.20 -27.04 14.52
C THR A 39 -6.51 -26.12 13.35
N VAL A 40 -6.85 -26.72 12.20
CA VAL A 40 -7.26 -25.92 11.03
C VAL A 40 -8.78 -25.94 10.96
N LEU A 41 -9.37 -24.75 11.08
CA LEU A 41 -10.81 -24.58 10.96
C LEU A 41 -11.19 -24.09 9.55
N GLY A 42 -12.26 -24.62 9.02
CA GLY A 42 -13.02 -24.08 7.93
C GLY A 42 -14.38 -23.57 8.39
N VAL A 43 -15.13 -22.96 7.50
CA VAL A 43 -16.54 -22.61 7.73
C VAL A 43 -17.40 -23.27 6.64
N ARG A 44 -18.55 -23.84 7.05
CA ARG A 44 -19.47 -24.49 6.14
C ARG A 44 -20.51 -23.47 5.63
N THR A 45 -20.71 -23.47 4.32
CA THR A 45 -21.79 -22.69 3.65
C THR A 45 -23.13 -23.42 3.72
N GLU A 46 -24.24 -22.72 3.44
CA GLU A 46 -25.55 -23.36 3.31
C GLU A 46 -25.59 -24.41 2.18
N ALA A 47 -24.78 -24.25 1.15
CA ALA A 47 -24.62 -25.23 0.07
C ALA A 47 -23.81 -26.46 0.49
N GLY A 48 -23.24 -26.48 1.70
CA GLY A 48 -22.46 -27.58 2.24
C GLY A 48 -20.97 -27.51 1.92
N GLU A 49 -20.51 -26.48 1.20
CA GLU A 49 -19.07 -26.29 0.89
C GLU A 49 -18.29 -25.85 2.15
N VAL A 50 -17.09 -26.34 2.30
CA VAL A 50 -16.16 -26.00 3.39
C VAL A 50 -15.09 -25.07 2.89
N LEU A 51 -15.11 -23.82 3.35
CA LEU A 51 -14.17 -22.78 2.95
C LEU A 51 -12.97 -22.70 3.89
N VAL A 52 -11.76 -22.82 3.34
CA VAL A 52 -10.47 -22.63 4.05
C VAL A 52 -9.52 -21.79 3.18
N PRO A 53 -9.05 -20.61 3.65
CA PRO A 53 -9.38 -19.97 4.93
C PRO A 53 -10.86 -19.61 5.05
N PRO A 54 -11.42 -19.63 6.26
CA PRO A 54 -12.84 -19.32 6.45
C PRO A 54 -13.10 -17.82 6.32
N VAL A 55 -14.34 -17.48 6.00
CA VAL A 55 -14.83 -16.11 5.84
C VAL A 55 -16.07 -15.89 6.69
N GLU A 56 -16.36 -14.62 7.04
CA GLU A 56 -17.53 -14.27 7.88
C GLU A 56 -18.87 -14.38 7.11
N TYR A 57 -18.82 -14.22 5.78
CA TYR A 57 -20.00 -14.19 4.91
C TYR A 57 -19.78 -15.07 3.69
N ASP A 58 -20.83 -15.76 3.27
CA ASP A 58 -20.83 -16.58 2.08
C ASP A 58 -20.56 -15.72 0.83
N PRO A 59 -19.52 -16.05 0.02
CA PRO A 59 -19.18 -15.27 -1.16
C PRO A 59 -20.27 -15.23 -2.25
N ALA A 60 -21.15 -16.24 -2.28
CA ALA A 60 -22.19 -16.36 -3.29
C ALA A 60 -23.50 -15.67 -2.86
N THR A 61 -23.88 -15.78 -1.57
CA THR A 61 -25.17 -15.34 -1.06
C THR A 61 -25.09 -14.12 -0.15
N ALA A 62 -23.89 -13.78 0.34
CA ALA A 62 -23.63 -12.79 1.38
C ALA A 62 -24.31 -13.13 2.74
N ALA A 63 -24.76 -14.36 2.93
CA ALA A 63 -25.29 -14.84 4.21
C ALA A 63 -24.15 -14.93 5.25
N GLU A 64 -24.47 -14.67 6.50
CA GLU A 64 -23.54 -14.79 7.61
C GLU A 64 -23.22 -16.26 7.88
N LEU A 65 -21.93 -16.60 7.99
CA LEU A 65 -21.46 -17.96 8.24
C LEU A 65 -21.01 -18.12 9.70
N ARG A 66 -21.38 -19.26 10.33
CA ARG A 66 -21.04 -19.55 11.73
C ARG A 66 -20.69 -21.01 11.98
N GLU A 67 -21.01 -21.93 11.06
CA GLU A 67 -20.76 -23.35 11.24
C GLU A 67 -19.29 -23.66 11.02
N LEU A 68 -18.51 -23.74 12.10
CA LEU A 68 -17.11 -24.09 12.08
C LEU A 68 -16.93 -25.60 11.95
N VAL A 69 -15.95 -26.00 11.15
CA VAL A 69 -15.57 -27.40 10.96
C VAL A 69 -14.05 -27.54 11.03
N GLU A 70 -13.57 -28.63 11.62
CA GLU A 70 -12.16 -28.99 11.58
C GLU A 70 -11.85 -29.74 10.30
N VAL A 71 -10.75 -29.37 9.65
CA VAL A 71 -10.22 -30.02 8.45
C VAL A 71 -8.85 -30.62 8.70
N GLY A 72 -8.42 -31.53 7.83
CA GLY A 72 -7.11 -32.19 7.97
C GLY A 72 -5.94 -31.22 7.87
N ALA A 73 -4.84 -31.55 8.55
CA ALA A 73 -3.55 -30.87 8.38
C ALA A 73 -2.76 -31.37 7.15
N THR A 74 -3.30 -32.32 6.42
CA THR A 74 -2.81 -32.84 5.13
C THR A 74 -3.67 -32.34 3.99
N GLY A 75 -3.14 -32.39 2.77
CA GLY A 75 -3.89 -31.93 1.60
C GLY A 75 -3.18 -32.24 0.30
N THR A 76 -3.72 -31.68 -0.79
CA THR A 76 -3.21 -31.91 -2.15
C THR A 76 -2.95 -30.57 -2.83
N VAL A 77 -1.78 -30.47 -3.48
CA VAL A 77 -1.40 -29.29 -4.29
C VAL A 77 -2.31 -29.20 -5.51
N SER A 78 -3.04 -28.11 -5.64
CA SER A 78 -3.90 -27.81 -6.79
C SER A 78 -3.14 -27.11 -7.90
N THR A 79 -2.28 -26.15 -7.54
CA THR A 79 -1.38 -25.44 -8.46
C THR A 79 -0.18 -24.90 -7.71
N TRP A 80 0.88 -24.52 -8.44
CA TRP A 80 2.11 -24.06 -7.82
C TRP A 80 2.94 -23.14 -8.72
N ALA A 81 3.87 -22.40 -8.10
CA ALA A 81 4.88 -21.60 -8.78
C ALA A 81 6.19 -21.63 -7.99
N TRP A 82 7.30 -21.93 -8.67
CA TRP A 82 8.62 -21.95 -8.02
C TRP A 82 9.16 -20.56 -7.77
N ASN A 83 9.67 -20.31 -6.56
CA ASN A 83 10.35 -19.10 -6.14
C ASN A 83 11.85 -19.39 -5.95
N PRO A 84 12.71 -19.10 -6.95
CA PRO A 84 14.13 -19.43 -6.87
C PRO A 84 14.93 -18.47 -5.98
N GLU A 85 14.43 -17.25 -5.75
CA GLU A 85 15.12 -16.19 -5.02
C GLU A 85 14.20 -15.56 -3.95
N PRO A 86 14.08 -16.23 -2.79
CA PRO A 86 13.27 -15.69 -1.70
C PRO A 86 13.76 -14.33 -1.23
N ARG A 87 12.80 -13.46 -0.88
CA ARG A 87 13.07 -12.14 -0.31
C ARG A 87 12.89 -12.17 1.20
N ALA A 88 13.52 -11.20 1.88
CA ALA A 88 13.29 -11.00 3.31
C ALA A 88 11.79 -10.83 3.61
N GLY A 89 11.29 -11.50 4.66
CA GLY A 89 9.89 -11.50 5.06
C GLY A 89 9.03 -12.58 4.38
N GLN A 90 9.58 -13.37 3.45
CA GLN A 90 8.90 -14.57 2.93
C GLN A 90 9.04 -15.75 3.89
N PRO A 91 8.14 -16.78 3.80
CA PRO A 91 8.10 -17.86 4.78
C PRO A 91 9.40 -18.67 4.91
N LEU A 92 10.14 -18.83 3.81
CA LEU A 92 11.40 -19.59 3.80
C LEU A 92 12.54 -18.72 3.22
N ALA A 93 13.73 -18.88 3.76
CA ALA A 93 14.95 -18.20 3.30
C ALA A 93 15.65 -18.92 2.14
N THR A 94 15.29 -20.19 1.89
CA THR A 94 15.77 -21.02 0.79
C THR A 94 14.75 -21.07 -0.35
N PRO A 95 15.13 -21.41 -1.60
CA PRO A 95 14.17 -21.59 -2.68
C PRO A 95 13.02 -22.53 -2.30
N PHE A 96 11.79 -22.18 -2.72
CA PHE A 96 10.58 -22.92 -2.36
C PHE A 96 9.50 -22.74 -3.42
N ALA A 97 8.42 -23.50 -3.33
CA ALA A 97 7.25 -23.28 -4.16
C ALA A 97 6.14 -22.55 -3.41
N TRP A 98 5.53 -21.51 -4.01
CA TRP A 98 4.20 -21.09 -3.63
C TRP A 98 3.19 -22.12 -4.14
N VAL A 99 2.31 -22.58 -3.27
CA VAL A 99 1.32 -23.60 -3.58
C VAL A 99 -0.07 -23.19 -3.14
N LEU A 100 -1.08 -23.58 -3.91
CA LEU A 100 -2.45 -23.65 -3.46
C LEU A 100 -2.73 -25.08 -3.02
N VAL A 101 -2.97 -25.29 -1.75
CA VAL A 101 -3.23 -26.60 -1.15
C VAL A 101 -4.70 -26.70 -0.76
N ARG A 102 -5.40 -27.69 -1.33
CA ARG A 102 -6.72 -28.09 -0.86
C ARG A 102 -6.52 -29.09 0.28
N LEU A 103 -6.80 -28.65 1.50
CA LEU A 103 -6.73 -29.50 2.69
C LEU A 103 -7.82 -30.58 2.66
N ASP A 104 -7.56 -31.70 3.30
CA ASP A 104 -8.52 -32.79 3.37
C ASP A 104 -9.76 -32.36 4.16
N GLY A 105 -10.91 -32.44 3.51
CA GLY A 105 -12.17 -31.92 4.06
C GLY A 105 -12.50 -30.48 3.66
N ALA A 106 -11.64 -29.79 2.90
CA ALA A 106 -11.92 -28.45 2.38
C ALA A 106 -12.29 -28.48 0.89
N ASP A 107 -13.16 -27.56 0.47
CA ASP A 107 -13.53 -27.35 -0.93
C ASP A 107 -12.74 -26.23 -1.60
N THR A 108 -12.15 -25.33 -0.80
CA THR A 108 -11.25 -24.27 -1.27
C THR A 108 -9.78 -24.58 -0.98
N ALA A 109 -8.87 -23.76 -1.51
CA ALA A 109 -7.43 -23.97 -1.39
C ALA A 109 -6.76 -22.84 -0.62
N LEU A 110 -5.83 -23.20 0.27
CA LEU A 110 -4.99 -22.30 1.05
C LEU A 110 -3.69 -22.00 0.30
N LEU A 111 -3.36 -20.73 0.11
CA LEU A 111 -2.07 -20.30 -0.43
C LEU A 111 -1.00 -20.29 0.66
N HIS A 112 0.09 -21.06 0.46
CA HIS A 112 1.24 -21.02 1.37
C HIS A 112 2.53 -21.49 0.67
N ALA A 113 3.66 -21.51 1.41
CA ALA A 113 4.93 -22.04 0.95
C ALA A 113 4.98 -23.58 1.08
N LEU A 114 5.60 -24.24 0.11
CA LEU A 114 5.99 -25.65 0.16
C LEU A 114 7.52 -25.75 0.17
N ASP A 115 8.07 -26.37 1.20
CA ASP A 115 9.49 -26.71 1.29
C ASP A 115 9.74 -27.97 0.45
N ALA A 116 10.48 -27.83 -0.64
CA ALA A 116 10.82 -28.91 -1.55
C ALA A 116 12.25 -28.72 -2.06
N PRO A 117 12.96 -29.84 -2.37
CA PRO A 117 14.38 -29.77 -2.78
C PRO A 117 14.60 -29.11 -4.14
N GLY A 118 13.57 -28.94 -4.95
CA GLY A 118 13.65 -28.29 -6.26
C GLY A 118 12.30 -28.32 -6.98
N PRO A 119 12.18 -27.59 -8.11
CA PRO A 119 10.92 -27.52 -8.87
C PRO A 119 10.48 -28.87 -9.42
N ASP A 120 11.41 -29.79 -9.72
CA ASP A 120 11.11 -31.14 -10.25
C ASP A 120 10.42 -32.05 -9.20
N ALA A 121 10.52 -31.70 -7.92
CA ALA A 121 9.85 -32.40 -6.83
C ALA A 121 8.42 -31.90 -6.58
N VAL A 122 7.99 -30.84 -7.27
CA VAL A 122 6.67 -30.22 -7.08
C VAL A 122 5.78 -30.51 -8.29
N ARG A 123 4.55 -30.95 -8.04
CA ARG A 123 3.55 -31.18 -9.09
C ARG A 123 2.13 -31.01 -8.56
N THR A 124 1.21 -30.72 -9.45
CA THR A 124 -0.23 -30.81 -9.17
C THR A 124 -0.56 -32.25 -8.75
N GLY A 125 -1.38 -32.41 -7.72
CA GLY A 125 -1.69 -33.70 -7.14
C GLY A 125 -0.68 -34.22 -6.11
N LEU A 126 0.39 -33.46 -5.81
CA LEU A 126 1.34 -33.83 -4.75
C LEU A 126 0.64 -33.78 -3.39
N ARG A 127 0.78 -34.85 -2.62
CA ARG A 127 0.32 -34.89 -1.21
C ARG A 127 1.30 -34.12 -0.34
N VAL A 128 0.75 -33.29 0.53
CA VAL A 128 1.52 -32.44 1.44
C VAL A 128 0.87 -32.38 2.83
N ARG A 129 1.66 -32.05 3.82
CA ARG A 129 1.19 -31.80 5.19
C ARG A 129 1.69 -30.47 5.71
N ILE A 130 1.02 -29.92 6.71
CA ILE A 130 1.43 -28.73 7.43
C ILE A 130 2.63 -29.05 8.31
N ARG A 131 3.71 -28.27 8.16
CA ARG A 131 4.77 -28.14 9.16
C ARG A 131 4.47 -26.92 10.01
N TRP A 132 4.17 -27.18 11.28
CA TRP A 132 3.83 -26.12 12.22
C TRP A 132 5.07 -25.36 12.70
N ALA A 133 4.91 -24.05 12.92
CA ALA A 133 5.94 -23.25 13.57
C ALA A 133 6.16 -23.72 15.03
N ALA A 134 7.40 -23.60 15.52
CA ALA A 134 7.73 -23.94 16.89
C ALA A 134 7.03 -23.00 17.89
N GLU A 135 7.09 -21.70 17.60
CA GLU A 135 6.35 -20.67 18.33
C GLU A 135 5.15 -20.25 17.50
N ARG A 136 4.00 -20.15 18.14
CA ARG A 136 2.72 -19.83 17.49
C ARG A 136 2.00 -18.75 18.28
N SER A 137 1.36 -17.84 17.57
CA SER A 137 0.75 -16.64 18.15
C SER A 137 -0.70 -16.41 17.70
N GLY A 138 -1.26 -17.32 16.90
CA GLY A 138 -2.56 -17.12 16.26
C GLY A 138 -2.46 -16.26 14.99
N ALA A 139 -1.53 -16.64 14.12
CA ALA A 139 -1.30 -15.99 12.85
C ALA A 139 -1.14 -17.02 11.72
N ILE A 140 -1.26 -16.60 10.47
CA ILE A 140 -1.03 -17.51 9.33
C ILE A 140 0.40 -18.08 9.32
N THR A 141 1.34 -17.40 9.92
CA THR A 141 2.73 -17.81 10.10
C THR A 141 2.90 -18.96 11.11
N ASP A 142 1.84 -19.35 11.83
CA ASP A 142 1.84 -20.54 12.67
C ASP A 142 1.94 -21.83 11.83
N ILE A 143 1.54 -21.75 10.56
CA ILE A 143 1.93 -22.66 9.50
C ILE A 143 3.30 -22.19 9.01
N ALA A 144 4.39 -22.90 9.36
CA ALA A 144 5.73 -22.54 8.87
C ALA A 144 5.82 -22.73 7.35
N CYS A 145 5.36 -23.88 6.87
CA CYS A 145 5.23 -24.20 5.44
C CYS A 145 4.46 -25.53 5.28
N PHE A 146 4.23 -25.93 4.05
CA PHE A 146 3.92 -27.32 3.72
C PHE A 146 5.20 -28.10 3.43
N GLU A 147 5.14 -29.41 3.61
CA GLU A 147 6.19 -30.36 3.20
C GLU A 147 5.56 -31.56 2.50
N PRO A 148 6.29 -32.25 1.58
CA PRO A 148 5.80 -33.46 0.94
C PRO A 148 5.40 -34.54 1.96
N TYR A 149 4.34 -35.28 1.67
CA TYR A 149 3.77 -36.30 2.53
C TYR A 149 3.50 -37.57 1.75
N GLU A 150 4.06 -38.69 2.21
CA GLU A 150 4.05 -39.95 1.46
C GLU A 150 3.04 -40.99 1.97
N ASP A 151 2.41 -40.73 3.15
CA ASP A 151 1.42 -41.68 3.68
C ASP A 151 0.09 -41.60 2.90
N ASP A 152 -0.45 -42.78 2.61
CA ASP A 152 -1.76 -42.96 1.99
C ASP A 152 -2.91 -43.02 3.00
N ASP A 153 -2.76 -42.34 4.13
CA ASP A 153 -3.84 -42.24 5.11
C ASP A 153 -5.10 -41.66 4.43
N PRO A 154 -6.26 -42.31 4.60
CA PRO A 154 -7.48 -41.82 3.99
C PRO A 154 -7.78 -40.41 4.48
N ALA A 155 -8.08 -39.49 3.55
CA ALA A 155 -8.47 -38.15 3.87
C ALA A 155 -9.62 -38.16 4.87
N THR A 156 -9.39 -37.56 6.04
CA THR A 156 -10.45 -37.39 7.05
C THR A 156 -11.38 -36.31 6.55
N GLY A 157 -12.67 -36.60 6.43
CA GLY A 157 -13.68 -35.61 6.11
C GLY A 157 -13.79 -34.54 7.21
N PRO A 158 -14.41 -33.37 6.90
CA PRO A 158 -14.55 -32.30 7.87
C PRO A 158 -15.40 -32.74 9.06
N GLN A 159 -14.95 -32.43 10.27
CA GLN A 159 -15.68 -32.73 11.51
C GLN A 159 -16.26 -31.44 12.12
N PRO A 160 -17.46 -31.47 12.70
CA PRO A 160 -17.98 -30.30 13.40
C PRO A 160 -16.98 -29.86 14.50
N HIS A 161 -16.72 -28.56 14.59
CA HIS A 161 -15.95 -28.01 15.70
C HIS A 161 -16.90 -27.57 16.80
N GLU A 162 -16.77 -28.20 17.95
CA GLU A 162 -17.57 -27.89 19.14
C GLU A 162 -16.69 -27.26 20.21
N GLY A 163 -17.12 -26.13 20.75
CA GLY A 163 -16.44 -25.42 21.81
C GLY A 163 -15.86 -24.07 21.39
N GLU A 164 -15.25 -23.42 22.35
CA GLU A 164 -14.57 -22.14 22.18
C GLU A 164 -13.11 -22.31 22.62
N PHE A 165 -12.20 -21.61 21.95
CA PHE A 165 -10.81 -21.55 22.37
C PHE A 165 -10.65 -20.57 23.53
N ASP A 166 -9.77 -20.91 24.47
CA ASP A 166 -9.31 -19.97 25.48
C ASP A 166 -8.47 -18.85 24.83
N ASP A 167 -8.61 -17.62 25.36
CA ASP A 167 -7.85 -16.45 24.91
C ASP A 167 -7.86 -16.25 23.38
N PRO A 168 -9.02 -15.96 22.77
CA PRO A 168 -9.14 -15.86 21.32
C PRO A 168 -8.36 -14.67 20.74
N VAL A 169 -7.79 -14.88 19.57
CA VAL A 169 -7.12 -13.82 18.79
C VAL A 169 -8.17 -12.90 18.19
N THR A 170 -8.28 -11.68 18.70
CA THR A 170 -9.32 -10.72 18.29
C THR A 170 -8.84 -9.67 17.28
N GLY A 171 -7.56 -9.66 16.98
CA GLY A 171 -6.97 -8.72 16.03
C GLY A 171 -5.63 -9.17 15.48
N ILE A 172 -5.27 -8.67 14.33
CA ILE A 172 -3.97 -8.88 13.70
C ILE A 172 -3.30 -7.55 13.39
N VAL A 173 -1.98 -7.56 13.39
CA VAL A 173 -1.15 -6.47 12.84
C VAL A 173 -0.41 -7.03 11.63
N ALA A 174 -0.70 -6.48 10.46
CA ALA A 174 0.01 -6.81 9.24
C ALA A 174 0.99 -5.68 8.90
N ALA A 175 2.25 -6.01 8.66
CA ALA A 175 3.22 -5.06 8.14
C ALA A 175 2.90 -4.79 6.66
N ALA A 176 2.35 -3.62 6.36
CA ALA A 176 2.28 -3.14 4.98
C ALA A 176 3.60 -2.43 4.67
N ARG A 177 4.51 -3.11 3.96
CA ARG A 177 5.84 -2.59 3.64
C ARG A 177 6.20 -2.85 2.19
N LEU A 178 6.64 -1.79 1.51
CA LEU A 178 7.18 -1.81 0.15
C LEU A 178 8.58 -1.20 0.17
N ASP A 179 9.56 -1.99 -0.19
CA ASP A 179 10.94 -1.55 -0.40
C ASP A 179 11.20 -1.50 -1.91
N TYR A 180 11.48 -0.33 -2.46
CA TYR A 180 11.78 -0.19 -3.88
C TYR A 180 12.73 0.97 -4.16
N THR A 181 13.29 0.99 -5.37
CA THR A 181 14.07 2.12 -5.87
C THR A 181 13.16 3.04 -6.65
N TYR A 182 12.92 4.21 -6.10
CA TYR A 182 12.14 5.25 -6.79
C TYR A 182 13.00 5.97 -7.84
N SER A 183 12.47 6.10 -9.04
CA SER A 183 13.05 6.92 -10.10
C SER A 183 12.00 7.92 -10.58
N PRO A 184 12.22 9.23 -10.38
CA PRO A 184 11.26 10.26 -10.78
C PRO A 184 11.17 10.46 -12.29
N GLY A 185 12.07 9.87 -13.08
CA GLY A 185 12.18 10.12 -14.50
C GLY A 185 12.86 11.46 -14.82
N ARG A 186 13.05 11.74 -16.11
CA ARG A 186 13.84 12.91 -16.56
C ARG A 186 13.19 14.26 -16.22
N ALA A 187 11.89 14.36 -16.41
CA ALA A 187 11.16 15.61 -16.18
C ALA A 187 11.22 16.04 -14.71
N GLN A 188 10.86 15.11 -13.82
CA GLN A 188 10.92 15.40 -12.37
C GLN A 188 12.35 15.51 -11.85
N THR A 189 13.32 14.82 -12.45
CA THR A 189 14.74 15.01 -12.10
C THR A 189 15.17 16.46 -12.27
N ARG A 190 14.81 17.09 -13.41
CA ARG A 190 15.09 18.53 -13.65
C ARG A 190 14.41 19.44 -12.64
N TYR A 191 13.16 19.13 -12.31
CA TYR A 191 12.40 19.84 -11.27
C TYR A 191 13.08 19.75 -9.89
N LEU A 192 13.54 18.56 -9.49
CA LEU A 192 14.19 18.36 -8.20
C LEU A 192 15.56 19.11 -8.12
N TYR A 193 16.31 19.16 -9.22
CA TYR A 193 17.52 20.00 -9.29
C TYR A 193 17.19 21.49 -9.18
N ALA A 194 16.15 21.97 -9.86
CA ALA A 194 15.73 23.36 -9.77
C ALA A 194 15.26 23.72 -8.35
N LEU A 195 14.53 22.83 -7.68
CA LEU A 195 14.14 23.02 -6.27
C LEU A 195 15.36 23.18 -5.36
N ALA A 196 16.45 22.40 -5.57
CA ALA A 196 17.68 22.54 -4.81
C ALA A 196 18.37 23.91 -5.04
N GLU A 197 18.02 24.61 -6.11
CA GLU A 197 18.42 26.01 -6.42
C GLU A 197 17.36 27.04 -5.97
N ARG A 198 16.35 26.61 -5.22
CA ARG A 198 15.20 27.43 -4.78
C ARG A 198 14.39 28.00 -5.94
N ARG A 199 14.33 27.29 -7.06
CA ARG A 199 13.51 27.62 -8.22
C ARG A 199 12.47 26.54 -8.47
N THR A 200 11.30 26.94 -8.90
CA THR A 200 10.24 26.01 -9.29
C THR A 200 10.08 26.06 -10.80
N VAL A 201 10.26 24.92 -11.45
CA VAL A 201 10.11 24.78 -12.90
C VAL A 201 8.96 23.83 -13.24
N GLY A 202 8.17 24.17 -14.21
CA GLY A 202 7.17 23.31 -14.84
C GLY A 202 7.53 22.95 -16.26
N GLU A 203 6.65 22.21 -16.93
CA GLU A 203 6.73 21.96 -18.35
C GLU A 203 5.42 22.38 -19.04
N ARG A 204 5.54 23.16 -20.10
CA ARG A 204 4.42 23.62 -20.90
C ARG A 204 4.02 22.59 -21.95
N CYS A 205 2.73 22.33 -22.07
CA CYS A 205 2.19 21.54 -23.16
C CYS A 205 2.23 22.34 -24.47
N PRO A 206 2.81 21.82 -25.56
CA PRO A 206 2.83 22.51 -26.84
C PRO A 206 1.45 22.61 -27.51
N SER A 207 0.49 21.79 -27.11
CA SER A 207 -0.86 21.76 -27.70
C SER A 207 -1.85 22.65 -26.93
N CYS A 208 -1.99 22.50 -25.60
CA CYS A 208 -2.97 23.24 -24.80
C CYS A 208 -2.36 24.37 -23.96
N ALA A 209 -1.05 24.60 -24.08
CA ALA A 209 -0.29 25.62 -23.35
C ALA A 209 -0.31 25.48 -21.79
N LYS A 210 -0.98 24.48 -21.22
CA LYS A 210 -1.03 24.26 -19.78
C LYS A 210 0.37 23.93 -19.23
N VAL A 211 0.73 24.57 -18.11
CA VAL A 211 2.01 24.37 -17.42
C VAL A 211 1.83 23.40 -16.26
N TYR A 212 2.47 22.25 -16.35
CA TYR A 212 2.43 21.21 -15.32
C TYR A 212 3.55 21.37 -14.31
N VAL A 213 3.20 21.47 -13.04
CA VAL A 213 4.13 21.54 -11.89
C VAL A 213 3.63 20.55 -10.82
N PRO A 214 4.41 19.55 -10.41
CA PRO A 214 5.66 19.10 -11.01
C PRO A 214 5.51 18.65 -12.47
N PRO A 215 6.57 18.74 -13.28
CA PRO A 215 6.52 18.32 -14.67
C PRO A 215 6.36 16.80 -14.79
N ARG A 216 5.65 16.34 -15.82
CA ARG A 216 5.29 14.93 -16.03
C ARG A 216 5.97 14.28 -17.23
N GLY A 217 6.60 15.09 -18.09
CA GLY A 217 7.20 14.65 -19.35
C GLY A 217 6.19 14.45 -20.49
N ALA A 218 4.90 14.43 -20.16
CA ALA A 218 3.80 14.36 -21.14
C ALA A 218 2.55 15.07 -20.59
N CYS A 219 1.76 15.65 -21.49
CA CYS A 219 0.47 16.22 -21.15
C CYS A 219 -0.58 15.12 -21.00
N PRO A 220 -1.22 14.94 -19.83
CA PRO A 220 -2.22 13.88 -19.64
C PRO A 220 -3.51 14.13 -20.43
N THR A 221 -3.79 15.38 -20.81
CA THR A 221 -4.99 15.73 -21.59
C THR A 221 -4.76 15.54 -23.10
N CYS A 222 -3.59 15.96 -23.60
CA CYS A 222 -3.32 15.95 -25.05
C CYS A 222 -2.52 14.71 -25.51
N GLY A 223 -1.93 13.92 -24.59
CA GLY A 223 -1.11 12.75 -24.91
C GLY A 223 0.24 13.07 -25.57
N VAL A 224 0.65 14.35 -25.62
CA VAL A 224 1.88 14.79 -26.28
C VAL A 224 3.00 15.02 -25.27
N ALA A 225 4.26 14.83 -25.70
CA ALA A 225 5.42 15.10 -24.87
C ALA A 225 5.50 16.59 -24.48
N THR A 226 5.91 16.84 -23.22
CA THR A 226 6.17 18.19 -22.70
C THR A 226 7.66 18.32 -22.45
N THR A 227 8.31 19.27 -23.12
CA THR A 227 9.77 19.48 -23.00
C THR A 227 10.14 20.94 -22.77
N ASP A 228 9.20 21.86 -22.99
CA ASP A 228 9.38 23.29 -22.79
C ASP A 228 9.35 23.61 -21.29
N GLN A 229 10.51 23.94 -20.72
CA GLN A 229 10.65 24.27 -19.31
C GLN A 229 10.27 25.74 -19.07
N VAL A 230 9.42 25.93 -18.07
CA VAL A 230 8.92 27.24 -17.66
C VAL A 230 9.16 27.41 -16.17
N GLU A 231 9.81 28.51 -15.77
CA GLU A 231 9.90 28.90 -14.36
C GLU A 231 8.56 29.48 -13.91
N VAL A 232 8.10 29.08 -12.72
CA VAL A 232 6.82 29.49 -12.12
C VAL A 232 7.03 29.97 -10.71
N GLY A 233 6.12 30.79 -10.19
CA GLY A 233 6.20 31.33 -8.85
C GLY A 233 7.27 32.42 -8.71
N PRO A 234 7.90 32.58 -7.53
CA PRO A 234 7.74 31.78 -6.31
C PRO A 234 6.43 32.00 -5.56
N ARG A 235 5.69 33.09 -5.85
CA ARG A 235 4.41 33.41 -5.23
C ARG A 235 3.28 32.57 -5.81
N GLY A 236 2.21 32.46 -5.03
CA GLY A 236 1.02 31.74 -5.46
C GLY A 236 -0.23 32.19 -4.70
N THR A 237 -1.34 31.61 -5.08
CA THR A 237 -2.67 31.89 -4.50
C THR A 237 -3.22 30.62 -3.87
N VAL A 238 -3.74 30.70 -2.66
CA VAL A 238 -4.51 29.63 -2.03
C VAL A 238 -5.82 29.46 -2.77
N THR A 239 -6.02 28.32 -3.42
CA THR A 239 -7.25 28.03 -4.17
C THR A 239 -8.28 27.34 -3.30
N THR A 240 -7.85 26.38 -2.50
CA THR A 240 -8.66 25.69 -1.48
C THR A 240 -7.79 25.26 -0.32
N TYR A 241 -8.38 24.96 0.82
CA TYR A 241 -7.64 24.54 2.02
C TYR A 241 -8.49 23.68 2.94
N CYS A 242 -7.82 22.95 3.82
CA CYS A 242 -8.45 22.28 4.95
C CYS A 242 -7.71 22.58 6.26
N ILE A 243 -8.46 22.61 7.36
CA ILE A 243 -7.93 22.75 8.71
C ILE A 243 -7.88 21.36 9.32
N VAL A 244 -6.67 20.88 9.63
CA VAL A 244 -6.43 19.56 10.19
C VAL A 244 -6.41 19.65 11.70
N ASN A 245 -7.40 19.02 12.35
CA ASN A 245 -7.58 19.02 13.81
C ASN A 245 -7.19 17.68 14.45
N ILE A 246 -6.89 16.65 13.64
CA ILE A 246 -6.53 15.33 14.12
C ILE A 246 -5.02 15.14 13.98
N LYS A 247 -4.34 14.88 15.12
CA LYS A 247 -2.90 14.60 15.10
C LYS A 247 -2.64 13.21 14.57
N ALA A 248 -1.93 13.11 13.44
CA ALA A 248 -1.45 11.84 12.92
C ALA A 248 -0.24 11.38 13.74
N LYS A 249 -0.19 10.08 14.09
CA LYS A 249 0.87 9.50 14.94
C LYS A 249 2.28 9.62 14.35
N ASN A 250 2.36 9.69 13.03
CA ASN A 250 3.60 9.73 12.26
C ASN A 250 4.03 11.15 11.83
N LEU A 251 3.31 12.19 12.25
CA LEU A 251 3.64 13.57 11.93
C LEU A 251 3.91 14.36 13.22
N ASP A 252 5.06 15.00 13.27
CA ASP A 252 5.41 15.92 14.36
C ASP A 252 4.99 17.35 14.01
N ILE A 253 3.69 17.54 13.79
CA ILE A 253 3.07 18.83 13.52
C ILE A 253 2.00 19.09 14.58
N GLU A 254 2.05 20.26 15.17
CA GLU A 254 1.02 20.72 16.11
C GLU A 254 -0.31 20.96 15.39
N VAL A 255 -1.41 20.53 16.02
CA VAL A 255 -2.77 20.78 15.53
C VAL A 255 -3.42 21.93 16.29
N PRO A 256 -4.29 22.76 15.65
CA PRO A 256 -4.67 22.69 14.25
C PRO A 256 -3.61 23.25 13.29
N TYR A 257 -3.48 22.67 12.12
CA TYR A 257 -2.67 23.24 11.04
C TYR A 257 -3.46 23.26 9.72
N VAL A 258 -2.98 24.07 8.76
CA VAL A 258 -3.65 24.24 7.48
C VAL A 258 -2.83 23.59 6.37
N TYR A 259 -3.51 22.77 5.57
CA TYR A 259 -3.03 22.24 4.30
C TYR A 259 -3.84 22.85 3.17
N ALA A 260 -3.18 23.35 2.15
CA ALA A 260 -3.82 24.10 1.09
C ALA A 260 -3.40 23.60 -0.31
N HIS A 261 -4.25 23.85 -1.29
CA HIS A 261 -3.86 23.88 -2.69
C HIS A 261 -3.40 25.30 -3.04
N ILE A 262 -2.22 25.42 -3.61
CA ILE A 262 -1.56 26.67 -3.93
C ILE A 262 -1.27 26.70 -5.44
N ALA A 263 -1.93 27.59 -6.15
CA ALA A 263 -1.64 27.86 -7.55
C ALA A 263 -0.47 28.83 -7.62
N LEU A 264 0.72 28.33 -7.98
CA LEU A 264 1.88 29.20 -8.22
C LEU A 264 1.65 30.05 -9.47
N ASP A 265 2.16 31.28 -9.45
CA ASP A 265 2.00 32.21 -10.56
C ASP A 265 2.63 31.61 -11.85
N GLY A 266 1.82 31.47 -12.89
CA GLY A 266 2.21 30.85 -14.15
C GLY A 266 2.03 29.32 -14.21
N ALA A 267 1.64 28.66 -13.14
CA ALA A 267 1.31 27.23 -13.12
C ALA A 267 -0.13 26.99 -13.60
N GLY A 268 -0.35 25.87 -14.29
CA GLY A 268 -1.67 25.43 -14.72
C GLY A 268 -2.34 24.43 -13.75
N LEU A 269 -1.73 24.16 -12.61
CA LEU A 269 -2.22 23.27 -11.54
C LEU A 269 -1.86 23.86 -10.19
N ALA A 270 -2.67 23.57 -9.18
CA ALA A 270 -2.34 23.87 -7.81
C ALA A 270 -1.47 22.76 -7.19
N LEU A 271 -0.48 23.15 -6.38
CA LEU A 271 0.36 22.27 -5.59
C LEU A 271 -0.20 22.16 -4.17
N HIS A 272 0.11 21.07 -3.49
CA HIS A 272 -0.16 20.94 -2.07
C HIS A 272 0.93 21.65 -1.25
N GLY A 273 0.53 22.38 -0.22
CA GLY A 273 1.45 23.01 0.70
C GLY A 273 0.83 23.33 2.06
N ARG A 274 1.66 23.31 3.09
CA ARG A 274 1.26 23.74 4.43
C ARG A 274 1.28 25.28 4.49
N ILE A 275 0.28 25.89 5.11
CA ILE A 275 0.26 27.32 5.39
C ILE A 275 0.68 27.55 6.85
N ALA A 276 1.61 28.48 7.07
CA ALA A 276 2.04 28.91 8.39
C ALA A 276 2.31 30.43 8.42
N GLY A 277 2.63 30.96 9.61
CA GLY A 277 2.86 32.40 9.78
C GLY A 277 1.58 33.27 9.81
N ILE A 278 0.42 32.59 9.90
CA ILE A 278 -0.90 33.24 10.07
C ILE A 278 -1.77 32.31 10.94
N PRO A 279 -2.66 32.79 11.79
CA PRO A 279 -3.63 31.97 12.48
C PRO A 279 -4.46 31.13 11.50
N TYR A 280 -4.74 29.88 11.86
CA TYR A 280 -5.42 28.93 10.98
C TYR A 280 -6.81 29.38 10.54
N ASP A 281 -7.52 30.13 11.39
CA ASP A 281 -8.85 30.70 11.16
C ASP A 281 -8.84 31.95 10.25
N GLN A 282 -7.66 32.45 9.93
CA GLN A 282 -7.48 33.57 9.00
C GLN A 282 -7.05 33.16 7.62
N VAL A 283 -6.77 31.86 7.42
CA VAL A 283 -6.48 31.30 6.09
C VAL A 283 -7.77 31.30 5.26
N ARG A 284 -7.68 31.71 4.00
CA ARG A 284 -8.82 31.84 3.11
C ARG A 284 -8.43 31.64 1.64
N MET A 285 -9.40 31.35 0.80
CA MET A 285 -9.22 31.32 -0.64
C MET A 285 -8.84 32.72 -1.14
N GLY A 286 -7.97 32.78 -2.12
CA GLY A 286 -7.44 34.04 -2.65
C GLY A 286 -6.20 34.56 -1.90
N LEU A 287 -5.90 34.05 -0.70
CA LEU A 287 -4.73 34.48 0.06
C LEU A 287 -3.44 34.32 -0.77
N ARG A 288 -2.70 35.43 -0.90
CA ARG A 288 -1.40 35.43 -1.61
C ARG A 288 -0.30 34.92 -0.67
N VAL A 289 0.46 33.96 -1.16
CA VAL A 289 1.48 33.28 -0.35
C VAL A 289 2.80 33.15 -1.09
N GLU A 290 3.88 33.00 -0.32
CA GLU A 290 5.24 32.75 -0.81
C GLU A 290 5.87 31.56 -0.05
N PRO A 291 6.81 30.81 -0.66
CA PRO A 291 7.45 29.68 -0.01
C PRO A 291 8.45 30.13 1.06
N VAL A 292 8.46 29.41 2.17
CA VAL A 292 9.55 29.39 3.15
C VAL A 292 10.31 28.08 2.93
N TRP A 293 11.55 28.19 2.55
CA TRP A 293 12.37 27.03 2.20
C TRP A 293 12.87 26.30 3.45
N SER A 294 13.01 24.97 3.36
CA SER A 294 13.65 24.13 4.37
C SER A 294 15.05 24.61 4.70
N GLU A 295 15.57 24.22 5.85
CA GLU A 295 16.91 24.63 6.30
C GLU A 295 18.00 24.25 5.30
N ASP A 296 17.92 23.08 4.68
CA ASP A 296 18.81 22.62 3.60
C ASP A 296 18.51 23.27 2.24
N GLY A 297 17.42 24.07 2.16
CA GLY A 297 17.02 24.83 0.99
C GLY A 297 16.50 24.02 -0.19
N ARG A 298 16.21 22.73 -0.01
CA ARG A 298 15.88 21.80 -1.11
C ARG A 298 14.40 21.75 -1.49
N TYR A 299 13.51 22.21 -0.63
CA TYR A 299 12.07 22.21 -0.88
C TYR A 299 11.37 23.28 -0.06
N PRO A 300 10.19 23.75 -0.46
CA PRO A 300 9.36 24.62 0.37
C PRO A 300 8.85 23.84 1.59
N ASP A 301 9.27 24.22 2.80
CA ASP A 301 8.76 23.62 4.04
C ASP A 301 7.30 23.99 4.28
N HIS A 302 6.99 25.28 4.09
CA HIS A 302 5.63 25.79 4.15
C HIS A 302 5.49 27.05 3.31
N TYR A 303 4.29 27.58 3.24
CA TYR A 303 3.99 28.87 2.61
C TYR A 303 3.47 29.83 3.67
N ARG A 304 3.84 31.10 3.54
CA ARG A 304 3.38 32.20 4.41
C ARG A 304 2.72 33.30 3.59
N PRO A 305 1.84 34.13 4.20
CA PRO A 305 1.27 35.29 3.53
C PRO A 305 2.34 36.26 3.04
N THR A 306 2.13 36.82 1.84
CA THR A 306 2.99 37.86 1.27
C THR A 306 2.67 39.25 1.82
N GLY A 307 1.48 39.46 2.38
CA GLY A 307 0.93 40.78 2.73
C GLY A 307 0.26 41.50 1.56
N GLU A 308 0.27 40.93 0.36
CA GLU A 308 -0.47 41.47 -0.78
C GLU A 308 -1.98 41.31 -0.58
N PRO A 309 -2.80 42.14 -1.26
CA PRO A 309 -4.25 41.88 -1.35
C PRO A 309 -4.56 40.49 -1.88
N ASP A 310 -5.68 39.93 -1.44
CA ASP A 310 -6.16 38.64 -1.94
C ASP A 310 -6.35 38.69 -3.46
N ALA A 311 -6.05 37.59 -4.12
CA ALA A 311 -6.28 37.43 -5.55
C ALA A 311 -7.77 37.40 -5.86
N ASP A 312 -8.16 38.03 -6.97
CA ASP A 312 -9.53 37.96 -7.48
C ASP A 312 -9.88 36.53 -7.84
N TYR A 313 -11.07 36.08 -7.47
CA TYR A 313 -11.60 34.74 -7.72
C TYR A 313 -11.50 34.33 -9.21
N ASP A 314 -11.76 35.26 -10.12
CA ASP A 314 -11.70 35.02 -11.55
C ASP A 314 -10.29 34.63 -12.04
N THR A 315 -9.24 34.95 -11.29
CA THR A 315 -7.86 34.62 -11.66
C THR A 315 -7.47 33.16 -11.38
N TYR A 316 -8.20 32.46 -10.50
CA TYR A 316 -7.84 31.07 -10.09
C TYR A 316 -9.02 30.07 -10.13
N LYS A 317 -10.24 30.51 -10.48
CA LYS A 317 -11.43 29.63 -10.50
C LYS A 317 -11.28 28.40 -11.39
N GLU A 318 -10.50 28.49 -12.47
CA GLU A 318 -10.24 27.36 -13.40
C GLU A 318 -9.26 26.33 -12.82
N LEU A 319 -8.69 26.59 -11.64
CA LEU A 319 -7.74 25.73 -10.94
C LEU A 319 -8.35 25.07 -9.67
N LEU A 320 -9.65 25.23 -9.47
CA LEU A 320 -10.41 24.61 -8.38
C LEU A 320 -10.73 23.14 -8.62
#